data_54bfb6d61c788d74f95d3bbd881a7913
#
_entry.id   54bfb6d61c788d74f95d3bbd881a7913
#
_cell.length_a   1.000
_cell.length_b   1.000
_cell.length_c   1.000
_cell.angle_alpha   90.00
_cell.angle_beta   90.00
_cell.angle_gamma   90.00
#
_symmetry.space_group_name_H-M   'P 1'
#
loop_
_entity.id
_entity.type
_entity.pdbx_description
1 polymer ?
#
loop_
_entity_poly.entity_id
_entity_poly.type
_entity_poly.pdbx_seq_one_letter_code
_entity_poly.pdbx_strand_id
1 'polypeptide(L)'
;MGNRPVNRSRRSAGRGRYSSGRSRSGALRRRRRNRRLKNVLIGLCCILLVVLLVFGVGKLVERFAGPGKTQLRKEGIEKLNSGDLEGAVADFDQALEKVGNKSNKASAFNADVLWYRAEAEMFLADYEAASHTYDLVAEQGGDKISSLYMKAVCAGKLEDKDQAVSYYREALGMEKEGVRSPGYEEALIAAGSACVKAQDSETAKSLYEEALNSGKTGEKLESRIYNQLGLCQMAEEDYETAADTFDKGYNALITGYKAGTGAELDQAAAAIPKEDTQGLTLLKELAYNKAVCLEYSGQYRAAQAEFEHYISVFGADENAQHEIDFLKTRQEE
;
A
#
# COMPACT_ATOMS: atom_id res chain seq x y z
N MET A 1 -122.90 39.72 -29.37
CA MET A 1 -123.72 39.02 -28.48
C MET A 1 -122.84 38.41 -27.46
N GLY A 2 -122.74 38.90 -26.32
CA GLY A 2 -123.39 38.75 -25.05
C GLY A 2 -122.64 37.68 -24.25
N ASN A 3 -122.30 37.66 -23.13
CA ASN A 3 -122.63 38.48 -21.91
C ASN A 3 -121.53 38.13 -20.84
N ARG A 4 -121.22 39.10 -20.11
CA ARG A 4 -120.71 38.89 -18.66
C ARG A 4 -121.76 38.18 -17.78
N PRO A 5 -121.43 37.70 -16.59
CA PRO A 5 -120.90 38.48 -15.44
C PRO A 5 -120.08 37.58 -14.41
N VAL A 6 -119.24 38.28 -13.69
CA VAL A 6 -119.26 38.72 -12.27
C VAL A 6 -119.10 37.66 -11.20
N ASN A 7 -118.10 37.74 -10.45
CA ASN A 7 -117.97 38.05 -8.97
C ASN A 7 -117.48 37.02 -7.97
N ARG A 8 -116.69 37.50 -7.07
CA ARG A 8 -116.42 37.33 -5.65
C ARG A 8 -115.45 36.28 -5.11
N SER A 9 -114.39 36.92 -4.73
CA SER A 9 -113.86 36.98 -3.35
C SER A 9 -113.84 35.72 -2.52
N ARG A 10 -112.73 35.32 -1.99
CA ARG A 10 -112.41 35.29 -0.55
C ARG A 10 -110.92 34.95 -0.26
N ARG A 11 -110.49 35.70 0.71
CA ARG A 11 -109.22 35.61 1.43
C ARG A 11 -108.95 34.26 1.99
N SER A 12 -107.76 33.74 2.04
CA SER A 12 -107.16 33.22 3.32
C SER A 12 -105.61 33.17 3.22
N ALA A 13 -105.12 33.40 4.35
CA ALA A 13 -103.77 33.63 4.76
C ALA A 13 -102.83 32.43 4.60
N GLY A 14 -101.54 32.74 4.42
CA GLY A 14 -100.60 32.22 5.35
C GLY A 14 -99.66 31.08 4.83
N ARG A 15 -98.49 31.37 4.96
CA ARG A 15 -97.30 30.66 5.30
C ARG A 15 -96.19 30.68 4.21
N GLY A 16 -95.25 31.51 4.53
CA GLY A 16 -93.97 31.53 3.88
C GLY A 16 -93.25 30.20 3.93
N ARG A 17 -92.75 29.77 2.82
CA ARG A 17 -91.72 28.74 2.81
C ARG A 17 -90.35 29.43 2.48
N TYR A 18 -89.60 29.55 3.59
CA TYR A 18 -88.15 29.73 3.48
C TYR A 18 -87.59 28.51 2.78
N SER A 19 -87.22 28.61 1.50
CA SER A 19 -86.40 27.60 0.83
C SER A 19 -84.94 27.92 1.07
N SER A 20 -84.28 26.99 1.73
CA SER A 20 -82.87 26.99 2.15
C SER A 20 -81.90 27.16 0.99
N GLY A 21 -81.39 28.40 0.85
CA GLY A 21 -80.28 28.69 -0.05
C GLY A 21 -78.90 28.18 0.41
N ARG A 22 -78.86 27.23 1.41
CA ARG A 22 -77.61 26.78 2.00
C ARG A 22 -76.95 25.52 1.39
N SER A 23 -77.58 24.76 0.54
CA SER A 23 -77.02 23.51 0.04
C SER A 23 -76.19 23.60 -1.23
N ARG A 24 -76.34 24.64 -2.05
CA ARG A 24 -75.58 24.78 -3.31
C ARG A 24 -74.15 25.35 -3.10
N SER A 25 -73.91 26.16 -2.11
CA SER A 25 -72.56 26.73 -1.83
C SER A 25 -71.59 25.72 -1.22
N GLY A 26 -72.08 24.78 -0.42
CA GLY A 26 -71.28 23.70 0.20
C GLY A 26 -70.77 22.65 -0.83
N ALA A 27 -71.67 22.28 -1.76
CA ALA A 27 -71.33 21.33 -2.81
C ALA A 27 -70.26 21.91 -3.81
N LEU A 28 -70.34 23.21 -4.13
CA LEU A 28 -69.36 23.89 -4.97
C LEU A 28 -68.00 24.03 -4.27
N ARG A 29 -68.00 24.36 -2.95
CA ARG A 29 -66.74 24.41 -2.18
C ARG A 29 -66.10 23.04 -2.02
N ARG A 30 -66.87 21.98 -1.85
CA ARG A 30 -66.37 20.56 -1.79
C ARG A 30 -65.82 20.12 -3.13
N ARG A 31 -66.44 20.47 -4.26
CA ARG A 31 -65.94 20.19 -5.60
C ARG A 31 -64.62 20.95 -5.93
N ARG A 32 -64.50 22.24 -5.52
CA ARG A 32 -63.28 23.01 -5.66
C ARG A 32 -62.13 22.48 -4.78
N ARG A 33 -62.40 22.05 -3.53
CA ARG A 33 -61.44 21.43 -2.64
C ARG A 33 -60.95 20.08 -3.20
N ASN A 34 -61.85 19.27 -3.69
CA ASN A 34 -61.50 17.96 -4.28
C ASN A 34 -60.69 18.12 -5.59
N ARG A 35 -60.95 19.15 -6.41
CA ARG A 35 -60.11 19.45 -7.58
C ARG A 35 -58.73 19.93 -7.16
N ARG A 36 -58.61 20.77 -6.12
CA ARG A 36 -57.29 21.17 -5.60
C ARG A 36 -56.52 20.02 -5.03
N LEU A 37 -57.14 19.13 -4.27
CA LEU A 37 -56.56 17.92 -3.75
C LEU A 37 -56.07 16.95 -4.89
N LYS A 38 -56.90 16.77 -5.90
CA LYS A 38 -56.50 15.98 -7.09
C LYS A 38 -55.29 16.58 -7.81
N ASN A 39 -55.26 17.91 -8.00
CA ASN A 39 -54.14 18.57 -8.66
C ASN A 39 -52.84 18.50 -7.83
N VAL A 40 -52.94 18.59 -6.49
CA VAL A 40 -51.80 18.42 -5.58
C VAL A 40 -51.33 16.94 -5.61
N LEU A 41 -52.26 15.98 -5.64
CA LEU A 41 -51.88 14.56 -5.72
C LEU A 41 -51.20 14.24 -7.05
N ILE A 42 -51.72 14.78 -8.17
CA ILE A 42 -51.11 14.63 -9.48
C ILE A 42 -49.74 15.28 -9.49
N GLY A 43 -49.56 16.47 -8.91
CA GLY A 43 -48.26 17.13 -8.80
C GLY A 43 -47.25 16.28 -7.99
N LEU A 44 -47.69 15.74 -6.85
CA LEU A 44 -46.85 14.82 -6.04
C LEU A 44 -46.46 13.53 -6.80
N CYS A 45 -47.41 12.93 -7.53
CA CYS A 45 -47.13 11.77 -8.39
C CYS A 45 -46.14 12.11 -9.52
N CYS A 46 -46.27 13.27 -10.14
CA CYS A 46 -45.33 13.73 -11.16
C CYS A 46 -43.91 13.95 -10.58
N ILE A 47 -43.79 14.55 -9.39
CA ILE A 47 -42.51 14.72 -8.70
C ILE A 47 -41.92 13.35 -8.35
N LEU A 48 -42.71 12.43 -7.85
CA LEU A 48 -42.25 11.09 -7.51
C LEU A 48 -41.81 10.30 -8.75
N LEU A 49 -42.50 10.44 -9.88
CA LEU A 49 -42.08 9.88 -11.16
C LEU A 49 -40.77 10.48 -11.68
N VAL A 50 -40.60 11.79 -11.56
CA VAL A 50 -39.34 12.44 -11.94
C VAL A 50 -38.18 11.97 -11.07
N VAL A 51 -38.39 11.85 -9.75
CA VAL A 51 -37.40 11.32 -8.81
C VAL A 51 -37.05 9.86 -9.17
N LEU A 52 -38.05 9.02 -9.43
CA LEU A 52 -37.82 7.62 -9.83
C LEU A 52 -37.10 7.51 -11.21
N LEU A 53 -37.43 8.40 -12.15
CA LEU A 53 -36.72 8.47 -13.44
C LEU A 53 -35.27 8.92 -13.26
N VAL A 54 -35.00 9.94 -12.44
CA VAL A 54 -33.63 10.41 -12.17
C VAL A 54 -32.83 9.33 -11.46
N PHE A 55 -33.40 8.66 -10.44
CA PHE A 55 -32.73 7.52 -9.76
C PHE A 55 -32.58 6.30 -10.68
N GLY A 56 -33.58 6.00 -11.51
CA GLY A 56 -33.54 4.88 -12.46
C GLY A 56 -32.54 5.11 -13.57
N VAL A 57 -32.48 6.32 -14.11
CA VAL A 57 -31.48 6.71 -15.13
C VAL A 57 -30.08 6.75 -14.50
N GLY A 58 -29.92 7.26 -13.27
CA GLY A 58 -28.66 7.24 -12.56
C GLY A 58 -28.09 5.81 -12.40
N LYS A 59 -28.90 4.88 -11.89
CA LYS A 59 -28.51 3.45 -11.79
C LYS A 59 -28.25 2.78 -13.15
N LEU A 60 -29.00 3.18 -14.18
CA LEU A 60 -28.80 2.65 -15.52
C LEU A 60 -27.48 3.17 -16.12
N VAL A 61 -27.17 4.44 -15.94
CA VAL A 61 -25.91 5.06 -16.36
C VAL A 61 -24.73 4.42 -15.63
N GLU A 62 -24.81 4.21 -14.30
CA GLU A 62 -23.77 3.48 -13.54
C GLU A 62 -23.56 2.06 -14.07
N ARG A 63 -24.62 1.36 -14.44
CA ARG A 63 -24.56 -0.01 -14.97
C ARG A 63 -23.94 -0.09 -16.37
N PHE A 64 -24.08 0.96 -17.20
CA PHE A 64 -23.50 1.04 -18.55
C PHE A 64 -22.13 1.73 -18.59
N ALA A 65 -21.84 2.62 -17.62
CA ALA A 65 -20.55 3.31 -17.52
C ALA A 65 -19.47 2.48 -16.83
N GLY A 66 -19.85 1.33 -16.24
CA GLY A 66 -18.95 0.52 -15.41
C GLY A 66 -18.54 1.20 -14.11
N PRO A 67 -17.63 0.59 -13.32
CA PRO A 67 -17.20 1.14 -12.05
C PRO A 67 -16.51 2.50 -12.21
N GLY A 68 -16.70 3.40 -11.25
CA GLY A 68 -16.03 4.71 -11.22
C GLY A 68 -14.55 4.58 -10.85
N LYS A 69 -13.73 5.60 -11.15
CA LYS A 69 -12.28 5.61 -10.89
C LYS A 69 -11.91 5.25 -9.44
N THR A 70 -12.67 5.75 -8.46
CA THR A 70 -12.44 5.46 -7.04
C THR A 70 -12.76 4.01 -6.68
N GLN A 71 -13.77 3.44 -7.33
CA GLN A 71 -14.14 2.04 -7.15
C GLN A 71 -13.07 1.12 -7.78
N LEU A 72 -12.61 1.43 -9.00
CA LEU A 72 -11.52 0.69 -9.65
C LEU A 72 -10.22 0.74 -8.85
N ARG A 73 -9.85 1.90 -8.29
CA ARG A 73 -8.71 2.00 -7.38
C ARG A 73 -8.87 1.05 -6.17
N LYS A 74 -10.05 1.02 -5.57
CA LYS A 74 -10.33 0.14 -4.42
C LYS A 74 -10.24 -1.33 -4.80
N GLU A 75 -10.86 -1.72 -5.91
CA GLU A 75 -10.82 -3.08 -6.45
C GLU A 75 -9.38 -3.51 -6.77
N GLY A 76 -8.59 -2.61 -7.39
CA GLY A 76 -7.16 -2.84 -7.65
C GLY A 76 -6.36 -3.08 -6.37
N ILE A 77 -6.58 -2.29 -5.31
CA ILE A 77 -5.92 -2.51 -4.00
C ILE A 77 -6.35 -3.84 -3.37
N GLU A 78 -7.63 -4.21 -3.46
CA GLU A 78 -8.12 -5.50 -2.96
C GLU A 78 -7.46 -6.67 -3.70
N LYS A 79 -7.30 -6.57 -5.02
CA LYS A 79 -6.60 -7.57 -5.85
C LYS A 79 -5.11 -7.64 -5.52
N LEU A 80 -4.44 -6.49 -5.38
CA LEU A 80 -3.04 -6.42 -4.95
C LEU A 80 -2.84 -7.18 -3.63
N ASN A 81 -3.67 -6.90 -2.63
CA ASN A 81 -3.61 -7.56 -1.32
C ASN A 81 -3.94 -9.06 -1.36
N SER A 82 -4.70 -9.52 -2.35
CA SER A 82 -5.04 -10.93 -2.53
C SER A 82 -4.07 -11.68 -3.45
N GLY A 83 -3.10 -11.00 -4.04
CA GLY A 83 -2.10 -11.57 -4.95
C GLY A 83 -2.55 -11.69 -6.41
N ASP A 84 -3.72 -11.14 -6.79
CA ASP A 84 -4.12 -11.00 -8.21
C ASP A 84 -3.46 -9.74 -8.80
N LEU A 85 -2.16 -9.85 -9.07
CA LEU A 85 -1.31 -8.71 -9.43
C LEU A 85 -1.64 -8.14 -10.81
N GLU A 86 -1.83 -8.99 -11.82
CA GLU A 86 -2.22 -8.57 -13.18
C GLU A 86 -3.62 -7.92 -13.17
N GLY A 87 -4.55 -8.49 -12.40
CA GLY A 87 -5.87 -7.92 -12.19
C GLY A 87 -5.82 -6.56 -11.49
N ALA A 88 -4.87 -6.36 -10.56
CA ALA A 88 -4.65 -5.08 -9.91
C ALA A 88 -4.15 -4.02 -10.89
N VAL A 89 -3.13 -4.33 -11.70
CA VAL A 89 -2.60 -3.42 -12.74
C VAL A 89 -3.71 -3.02 -13.71
N ALA A 90 -4.52 -3.98 -14.17
CA ALA A 90 -5.62 -3.70 -15.11
C ALA A 90 -6.69 -2.75 -14.52
N ASP A 91 -7.02 -2.87 -13.23
CA ASP A 91 -7.96 -1.99 -12.56
C ASP A 91 -7.37 -0.58 -12.34
N PHE A 92 -6.07 -0.49 -12.03
CA PHE A 92 -5.37 0.80 -11.91
C PHE A 92 -5.30 1.52 -13.26
N ASP A 93 -5.00 0.82 -14.35
CA ASP A 93 -5.02 1.39 -15.70
C ASP A 93 -6.41 1.94 -16.06
N GLN A 94 -7.46 1.18 -15.81
CA GLN A 94 -8.84 1.65 -16.04
C GLN A 94 -9.20 2.85 -15.14
N ALA A 95 -8.69 2.90 -13.89
CA ALA A 95 -8.91 4.04 -13.01
C ALA A 95 -8.25 5.31 -13.56
N LEU A 96 -7.02 5.19 -14.09
CA LEU A 96 -6.27 6.29 -14.69
C LEU A 96 -6.93 6.82 -15.97
N GLU A 97 -7.44 5.94 -16.85
CA GLU A 97 -8.16 6.32 -18.05
C GLU A 97 -9.42 7.16 -17.77
N LYS A 98 -10.10 6.92 -16.65
CA LYS A 98 -11.31 7.66 -16.24
C LYS A 98 -11.04 9.03 -15.60
N VAL A 99 -9.79 9.38 -15.38
CA VAL A 99 -9.42 10.68 -14.79
C VAL A 99 -9.21 11.70 -15.91
N GLY A 100 -10.10 12.70 -15.99
CA GLY A 100 -9.89 13.84 -16.88
C GLY A 100 -8.70 14.69 -16.42
N ASN A 101 -7.80 15.01 -17.33
CA ASN A 101 -6.43 15.54 -17.16
C ASN A 101 -6.27 16.99 -16.66
N LYS A 102 -7.18 17.63 -15.90
CA LYS A 102 -7.14 19.10 -15.78
C LYS A 102 -7.21 19.72 -14.37
N SER A 103 -6.95 18.98 -13.30
CA SER A 103 -6.90 19.62 -11.97
C SER A 103 -5.83 19.02 -11.04
N ASN A 104 -5.29 19.83 -10.11
CA ASN A 104 -4.34 19.34 -9.08
C ASN A 104 -4.89 18.16 -8.27
N LYS A 105 -6.22 18.06 -8.11
CA LYS A 105 -6.87 16.90 -7.47
C LYS A 105 -6.82 15.64 -8.35
N ALA A 106 -6.87 15.81 -9.67
CA ALA A 106 -6.68 14.70 -10.60
C ALA A 106 -5.24 14.19 -10.55
N SER A 107 -4.24 15.08 -10.52
CA SER A 107 -2.82 14.72 -10.39
C SER A 107 -2.55 13.95 -9.09
N ALA A 108 -3.04 14.41 -7.95
CA ALA A 108 -2.85 13.71 -6.67
C ALA A 108 -3.50 12.30 -6.67
N PHE A 109 -4.69 12.16 -7.28
CA PHE A 109 -5.32 10.86 -7.44
C PHE A 109 -4.52 9.95 -8.38
N ASN A 110 -4.01 10.50 -9.50
CA ASN A 110 -3.20 9.75 -10.44
C ASN A 110 -1.89 9.27 -9.79
N ALA A 111 -1.18 10.15 -9.08
CA ALA A 111 0.04 9.79 -8.38
C ALA A 111 -0.18 8.66 -7.36
N ASP A 112 -1.29 8.70 -6.62
CA ASP A 112 -1.66 7.67 -5.67
C ASP A 112 -2.00 6.32 -6.36
N VAL A 113 -2.75 6.33 -7.46
CA VAL A 113 -3.06 5.10 -8.23
C VAL A 113 -1.80 4.54 -8.88
N LEU A 114 -0.94 5.39 -9.45
CA LEU A 114 0.33 4.99 -10.04
C LEU A 114 1.27 4.36 -9.01
N TRP A 115 1.25 4.85 -7.76
CA TRP A 115 2.05 4.25 -6.70
C TRP A 115 1.67 2.78 -6.46
N TYR A 116 0.37 2.48 -6.32
CA TYR A 116 -0.12 1.10 -6.16
C TYR A 116 0.13 0.25 -7.42
N ARG A 117 0.03 0.86 -8.61
CA ARG A 117 0.35 0.18 -9.86
C ARG A 117 1.82 -0.25 -9.90
N ALA A 118 2.74 0.65 -9.56
CA ALA A 118 4.15 0.34 -9.47
C ALA A 118 4.46 -0.76 -8.43
N GLU A 119 3.76 -0.75 -7.29
CA GLU A 119 3.87 -1.80 -6.29
C GLU A 119 3.42 -3.17 -6.84
N ALA A 120 2.32 -3.21 -7.60
CA ALA A 120 1.87 -4.44 -8.27
C ALA A 120 2.91 -4.93 -9.29
N GLU A 121 3.50 -4.04 -10.08
CA GLU A 121 4.57 -4.35 -11.04
C GLU A 121 5.84 -4.85 -10.35
N MET A 122 6.21 -4.26 -9.19
CA MET A 122 7.30 -4.77 -8.35
C MET A 122 7.06 -6.21 -7.90
N PHE A 123 5.85 -6.54 -7.46
CA PHE A 123 5.50 -7.92 -7.06
C PHE A 123 5.43 -8.89 -8.25
N LEU A 124 5.12 -8.41 -9.45
CA LEU A 124 5.22 -9.17 -10.70
C LEU A 124 6.66 -9.38 -11.16
N ALA A 125 7.63 -8.78 -10.48
CA ALA A 125 9.02 -8.70 -10.89
C ALA A 125 9.24 -8.00 -12.26
N ASP A 126 8.26 -7.18 -12.71
CA ASP A 126 8.39 -6.32 -13.89
C ASP A 126 9.02 -4.99 -13.46
N TYR A 127 10.32 -5.04 -13.20
CA TYR A 127 11.05 -3.92 -12.62
C TYR A 127 11.24 -2.76 -13.61
N GLU A 128 11.28 -3.03 -14.90
CA GLU A 128 11.30 -2.00 -15.94
C GLU A 128 9.99 -1.21 -15.96
N ALA A 129 8.84 -1.91 -15.95
CA ALA A 129 7.54 -1.26 -15.89
C ALA A 129 7.37 -0.47 -14.59
N ALA A 130 7.74 -1.05 -13.44
CA ALA A 130 7.69 -0.38 -12.15
C ALA A 130 8.53 0.91 -12.13
N SER A 131 9.76 0.86 -12.64
CA SER A 131 10.65 2.03 -12.74
C SER A 131 10.02 3.14 -13.57
N HIS A 132 9.45 2.81 -14.73
CA HIS A 132 8.72 3.78 -15.55
C HIS A 132 7.49 4.34 -14.84
N THR A 133 6.75 3.50 -14.14
CA THR A 133 5.56 3.95 -13.38
C THR A 133 5.95 4.91 -12.25
N TYR A 134 7.09 4.72 -11.58
CA TYR A 134 7.60 5.68 -10.59
C TYR A 134 7.99 7.04 -11.22
N ASP A 135 8.46 7.08 -12.48
CA ASP A 135 8.62 8.36 -13.20
C ASP A 135 7.27 9.06 -13.36
N LEU A 136 6.24 8.33 -13.78
CA LEU A 136 4.89 8.90 -13.90
C LEU A 136 4.33 9.40 -12.55
N VAL A 137 4.62 8.72 -11.43
CA VAL A 137 4.27 9.22 -10.08
C VAL A 137 4.84 10.60 -9.85
N ALA A 138 6.14 10.80 -10.11
CA ALA A 138 6.82 12.07 -9.92
C ALA A 138 6.27 13.16 -10.87
N GLU A 139 5.99 12.83 -12.12
CA GLU A 139 5.37 13.75 -13.10
C GLU A 139 3.97 14.20 -12.71
N GLN A 140 3.19 13.34 -12.05
CA GLN A 140 1.87 13.69 -11.51
C GLN A 140 1.95 14.47 -10.20
N GLY A 141 3.14 14.86 -9.74
CA GLY A 141 3.33 15.62 -8.49
C GLY A 141 3.29 14.76 -7.23
N GLY A 142 3.51 13.45 -7.35
CA GLY A 142 3.77 12.56 -6.23
C GLY A 142 5.15 12.79 -5.60
N ASP A 143 5.49 11.96 -4.62
CA ASP A 143 6.78 12.07 -3.90
C ASP A 143 7.95 11.66 -4.81
N LYS A 144 8.66 12.66 -5.33
CA LYS A 144 9.80 12.46 -6.22
C LYS A 144 10.95 11.73 -5.52
N ILE A 145 11.21 12.01 -4.23
CA ILE A 145 12.33 11.39 -3.50
C ILE A 145 12.06 9.90 -3.32
N SER A 146 10.88 9.55 -2.82
CA SER A 146 10.48 8.15 -2.68
C SER A 146 10.41 7.43 -4.03
N SER A 147 9.97 8.09 -5.10
CA SER A 147 9.99 7.51 -6.45
C SER A 147 11.41 7.19 -6.91
N LEU A 148 12.38 8.07 -6.67
CA LEU A 148 13.79 7.82 -7.00
C LEU A 148 14.38 6.67 -6.19
N TYR A 149 14.06 6.57 -4.90
CA TYR A 149 14.48 5.42 -4.09
C TYR A 149 13.90 4.12 -4.63
N MET A 150 12.63 4.08 -4.99
CA MET A 150 12.02 2.87 -5.57
C MET A 150 12.60 2.55 -6.95
N LYS A 151 12.98 3.54 -7.76
CA LYS A 151 13.73 3.32 -9.01
C LYS A 151 15.12 2.72 -8.74
N ALA A 152 15.81 3.15 -7.68
CA ALA A 152 17.06 2.52 -7.27
C ALA A 152 16.87 1.05 -6.90
N VAL A 153 15.75 0.72 -6.23
CA VAL A 153 15.37 -0.68 -5.95
C VAL A 153 15.14 -1.46 -7.23
N CYS A 154 14.36 -0.91 -8.19
CA CYS A 154 14.14 -1.54 -9.50
C CYS A 154 15.47 -1.82 -10.22
N ALA A 155 16.35 -0.82 -10.31
CA ALA A 155 17.66 -0.95 -10.96
C ALA A 155 18.53 -2.01 -10.27
N GLY A 156 18.51 -2.06 -8.92
CA GLY A 156 19.22 -3.09 -8.15
C GLY A 156 18.69 -4.51 -8.41
N LYS A 157 17.38 -4.65 -8.62
CA LYS A 157 16.77 -5.94 -9.02
C LYS A 157 17.12 -6.36 -10.44
N LEU A 158 17.33 -5.39 -11.32
CA LEU A 158 17.80 -5.59 -12.69
C LEU A 158 19.32 -5.77 -12.79
N GLU A 159 20.02 -5.75 -11.66
CA GLU A 159 21.49 -5.83 -11.54
C GLU A 159 22.24 -4.67 -12.26
N ASP A 160 21.52 -3.56 -12.52
CA ASP A 160 22.10 -2.32 -13.05
C ASP A 160 22.65 -1.46 -11.89
N LYS A 161 23.90 -1.74 -11.49
CA LYS A 161 24.54 -1.03 -10.37
C LYS A 161 24.64 0.48 -10.61
N ASP A 162 24.93 0.90 -11.85
CA ASP A 162 25.17 2.31 -12.15
C ASP A 162 23.88 3.12 -11.99
N GLN A 163 22.76 2.62 -12.48
CA GLN A 163 21.48 3.25 -12.27
C GLN A 163 21.02 3.16 -10.80
N ALA A 164 21.21 2.01 -10.13
CA ALA A 164 20.85 1.85 -8.73
C ALA A 164 21.56 2.88 -7.84
N VAL A 165 22.87 3.03 -7.98
CA VAL A 165 23.68 4.02 -7.26
C VAL A 165 23.29 5.44 -7.64
N SER A 166 23.06 5.71 -8.92
CA SER A 166 22.69 7.05 -9.41
C SER A 166 21.37 7.53 -8.83
N TYR A 167 20.29 6.71 -8.90
CA TYR A 167 19.00 7.07 -8.35
C TYR A 167 19.03 7.20 -6.83
N TYR A 168 19.73 6.30 -6.13
CA TYR A 168 19.91 6.41 -4.69
C TYR A 168 20.58 7.73 -4.29
N ARG A 169 21.69 8.09 -4.95
CA ARG A 169 22.43 9.33 -4.64
C ARG A 169 21.64 10.57 -5.03
N GLU A 170 20.90 10.56 -6.15
CA GLU A 170 20.00 11.66 -6.53
C GLU A 170 18.93 11.88 -5.44
N ALA A 171 18.25 10.82 -5.01
CA ALA A 171 17.25 10.89 -3.95
C ALA A 171 17.85 11.42 -2.64
N LEU A 172 18.99 10.87 -2.23
CA LEU A 172 19.70 11.28 -1.01
C LEU A 172 20.08 12.76 -1.03
N GLY A 173 20.54 13.27 -2.19
CA GLY A 173 20.87 14.67 -2.38
C GLY A 173 19.69 15.63 -2.34
N MET A 174 18.46 15.13 -2.48
CA MET A 174 17.21 15.90 -2.35
C MET A 174 16.62 15.86 -0.94
N GLU A 175 17.09 14.94 -0.09
CA GLU A 175 16.61 14.80 1.29
C GLU A 175 16.89 16.08 2.11
N LYS A 176 15.94 16.42 2.97
CA LYS A 176 16.19 17.46 3.97
C LYS A 176 17.01 16.89 5.12
N GLU A 177 17.80 17.75 5.73
CA GLU A 177 18.62 17.35 6.87
C GLU A 177 17.74 16.73 7.99
N GLY A 178 18.10 15.54 8.43
CA GLY A 178 17.41 14.82 9.51
C GLY A 178 16.16 14.06 9.10
N VAL A 179 15.77 14.09 7.82
CA VAL A 179 14.60 13.37 7.29
C VAL A 179 15.07 12.24 6.37
N ARG A 180 14.37 11.12 6.39
CA ARG A 180 14.49 10.04 5.39
C ARG A 180 13.11 9.76 4.83
N SER A 181 13.02 9.83 3.50
CA SER A 181 11.80 9.51 2.79
C SER A 181 11.61 7.98 2.70
N PRO A 182 10.37 7.49 2.53
CA PRO A 182 10.11 6.07 2.31
C PRO A 182 10.94 5.52 1.15
N GLY A 183 11.42 4.28 1.30
CA GLY A 183 12.25 3.61 0.30
C GLY A 183 13.77 3.81 0.48
N TYR A 184 14.21 4.70 1.41
CA TYR A 184 15.63 4.94 1.65
C TYR A 184 16.41 3.66 2.00
N GLU A 185 15.90 2.86 2.95
CA GLU A 185 16.57 1.64 3.41
C GLU A 185 16.68 0.60 2.29
N GLU A 186 15.57 0.37 1.59
CA GLU A 186 15.49 -0.57 0.48
C GLU A 186 16.43 -0.16 -0.66
N ALA A 187 16.46 1.13 -0.99
CA ALA A 187 17.32 1.67 -2.04
C ALA A 187 18.81 1.55 -1.70
N LEU A 188 19.21 1.85 -0.45
CA LEU A 188 20.58 1.69 0.02
C LEU A 188 21.04 0.23 -0.13
N ILE A 189 20.24 -0.71 0.38
CA ILE A 189 20.59 -2.14 0.32
C ILE A 189 20.58 -2.64 -1.12
N ALA A 190 19.62 -2.20 -1.95
CA ALA A 190 19.57 -2.60 -3.35
C ALA A 190 20.77 -2.08 -4.16
N ALA A 191 21.15 -0.80 -3.98
CA ALA A 191 22.30 -0.21 -4.64
C ALA A 191 23.61 -0.89 -4.22
N GLY A 192 23.82 -1.08 -2.92
CA GLY A 192 25.01 -1.77 -2.43
C GLY A 192 25.08 -3.23 -2.88
N SER A 193 23.97 -3.98 -2.81
CA SER A 193 23.92 -5.37 -3.29
C SER A 193 24.20 -5.47 -4.80
N ALA A 194 23.71 -4.53 -5.62
CA ALA A 194 24.02 -4.49 -7.04
C ALA A 194 25.52 -4.25 -7.30
N CYS A 195 26.18 -3.40 -6.49
CA CYS A 195 27.62 -3.20 -6.53
C CYS A 195 28.38 -4.49 -6.19
N VAL A 196 27.96 -5.20 -5.12
CA VAL A 196 28.60 -6.49 -4.74
C VAL A 196 28.49 -7.52 -5.86
N LYS A 197 27.30 -7.67 -6.46
CA LYS A 197 27.09 -8.57 -7.60
C LYS A 197 27.95 -8.20 -8.82
N ALA A 198 28.17 -6.91 -9.04
CA ALA A 198 29.04 -6.40 -10.09
C ALA A 198 30.55 -6.44 -9.72
N GLN A 199 30.91 -7.06 -8.59
CA GLN A 199 32.28 -7.13 -8.07
C GLN A 199 32.90 -5.74 -7.75
N ASP A 200 32.06 -4.75 -7.45
CA ASP A 200 32.45 -3.40 -7.05
C ASP A 200 32.25 -3.22 -5.54
N SER A 201 33.03 -4.00 -4.76
CA SER A 201 32.95 -3.98 -3.30
C SER A 201 33.35 -2.61 -2.72
N GLU A 202 34.20 -1.86 -3.39
CA GLU A 202 34.63 -0.52 -2.94
C GLU A 202 33.44 0.45 -2.89
N THR A 203 32.68 0.53 -4.00
CA THR A 203 31.46 1.37 -4.03
C THR A 203 30.43 0.89 -3.02
N ALA A 204 30.21 -0.43 -2.89
CA ALA A 204 29.27 -0.98 -1.90
C ALA A 204 29.65 -0.56 -0.47
N LYS A 205 30.91 -0.76 -0.08
CA LYS A 205 31.41 -0.36 1.25
C LYS A 205 31.25 1.14 1.48
N SER A 206 31.62 1.98 0.50
CA SER A 206 31.45 3.44 0.61
C SER A 206 29.99 3.84 0.91
N LEU A 207 29.02 3.25 0.19
CA LEU A 207 27.58 3.53 0.42
C LEU A 207 27.14 3.15 1.85
N TYR A 208 27.55 1.98 2.33
CA TYR A 208 27.20 1.49 3.63
C TYR A 208 27.87 2.28 4.78
N GLU A 209 29.15 2.60 4.64
CA GLU A 209 29.91 3.40 5.60
C GLU A 209 29.39 4.84 5.68
N GLU A 210 29.06 5.47 4.55
CA GLU A 210 28.43 6.78 4.49
C GLU A 210 27.10 6.78 5.28
N ALA A 211 26.29 5.72 5.11
CA ALA A 211 25.03 5.58 5.85
C ALA A 211 25.25 5.43 7.36
N LEU A 212 26.15 4.55 7.80
CA LEU A 212 26.50 4.37 9.21
C LEU A 212 27.05 5.66 9.83
N ASN A 213 27.99 6.34 9.12
CA ASN A 213 28.61 7.57 9.61
C ASN A 213 27.61 8.75 9.67
N SER A 214 26.49 8.66 8.99
CA SER A 214 25.45 9.69 9.08
C SER A 214 24.81 9.79 10.47
N GLY A 215 24.90 8.73 11.29
CA GLY A 215 24.24 8.61 12.60
C GLY A 215 22.71 8.68 12.52
N LYS A 216 22.13 8.39 11.35
CA LYS A 216 20.68 8.49 11.08
C LYS A 216 20.08 7.12 10.73
N THR A 217 20.83 6.07 10.91
CA THR A 217 20.40 4.68 10.80
C THR A 217 19.85 4.21 12.14
N GLY A 218 18.72 3.51 12.12
CA GLY A 218 18.25 2.77 13.28
C GLY A 218 18.93 1.41 13.36
N GLU A 219 18.93 0.80 14.53
CA GLU A 219 19.64 -0.44 14.84
C GLU A 219 19.31 -1.59 13.86
N LYS A 220 18.05 -1.68 13.38
CA LYS A 220 17.65 -2.69 12.40
C LYS A 220 18.30 -2.47 11.03
N LEU A 221 18.40 -1.22 10.59
CA LEU A 221 19.10 -0.88 9.33
C LEU A 221 20.61 -1.09 9.51
N GLU A 222 21.18 -0.69 10.63
CA GLU A 222 22.60 -0.93 10.95
C GLU A 222 22.95 -2.41 10.88
N SER A 223 22.09 -3.26 11.45
CA SER A 223 22.27 -4.71 11.37
C SER A 223 22.30 -5.22 9.92
N ARG A 224 21.38 -4.73 9.05
CA ARG A 224 21.37 -5.07 7.63
C ARG A 224 22.63 -4.57 6.91
N ILE A 225 23.07 -3.37 7.22
CA ILE A 225 24.30 -2.79 6.65
C ILE A 225 25.51 -3.62 7.06
N TYR A 226 25.66 -3.98 8.35
CA TYR A 226 26.77 -4.80 8.80
C TYR A 226 26.75 -6.21 8.16
N ASN A 227 25.58 -6.80 7.94
CA ASN A 227 25.49 -8.06 7.20
C ASN A 227 26.05 -7.91 5.79
N GLN A 228 25.70 -6.84 5.08
CA GLN A 228 26.21 -6.59 3.72
C GLN A 228 27.72 -6.26 3.70
N LEU A 229 28.21 -5.50 4.67
CA LEU A 229 29.65 -5.22 4.81
C LEU A 229 30.46 -6.49 5.09
N GLY A 230 29.95 -7.36 5.97
CA GLY A 230 30.55 -8.67 6.23
C GLY A 230 30.64 -9.54 4.97
N LEU A 231 29.57 -9.54 4.16
CA LEU A 231 29.58 -10.25 2.87
C LEU A 231 30.61 -9.65 1.88
N CYS A 232 30.80 -8.33 1.85
CA CYS A 232 31.87 -7.71 1.05
C CYS A 232 33.24 -8.19 1.51
N GLN A 233 33.49 -8.23 2.83
CA GLN A 233 34.76 -8.66 3.42
C GLN A 233 35.02 -10.16 3.18
N MET A 234 33.98 -11.01 3.26
CA MET A 234 34.09 -12.43 2.85
C MET A 234 34.49 -12.58 1.38
N ALA A 235 33.90 -11.76 0.49
CA ALA A 235 34.27 -11.80 -0.94
C ALA A 235 35.72 -11.37 -1.19
N GLU A 236 36.31 -10.61 -0.27
CA GLU A 236 37.75 -10.23 -0.26
C GLU A 236 38.63 -11.21 0.51
N GLU A 237 38.05 -12.33 1.00
CA GLU A 237 38.70 -13.36 1.80
C GLU A 237 39.23 -12.83 3.17
N ASP A 238 38.75 -11.65 3.60
CA ASP A 238 39.04 -11.08 4.94
C ASP A 238 38.05 -11.62 5.96
N TYR A 239 38.16 -12.91 6.26
CA TYR A 239 37.20 -13.64 7.10
C TYR A 239 37.25 -13.20 8.58
N GLU A 240 38.43 -12.78 9.07
CA GLU A 240 38.58 -12.33 10.45
C GLU A 240 37.80 -11.03 10.68
N THR A 241 38.01 -10.02 9.82
CA THR A 241 37.26 -8.76 9.85
C THR A 241 35.76 -8.99 9.59
N ALA A 242 35.42 -9.91 8.68
CA ALA A 242 34.03 -10.24 8.38
C ALA A 242 33.29 -10.82 9.60
N ALA A 243 33.94 -11.72 10.36
CA ALA A 243 33.36 -12.28 11.58
C ALA A 243 33.04 -11.18 12.62
N ASP A 244 33.97 -10.26 12.85
CA ASP A 244 33.76 -9.08 13.72
C ASP A 244 32.62 -8.18 13.22
N THR A 245 32.49 -8.05 11.91
CA THR A 245 31.43 -7.24 11.29
C THR A 245 30.06 -7.88 11.43
N PHE A 246 29.96 -9.21 11.28
CA PHE A 246 28.72 -9.93 11.56
C PHE A 246 28.33 -9.85 13.05
N ASP A 247 29.29 -9.86 13.97
CA ASP A 247 29.03 -9.64 15.39
C ASP A 247 28.48 -8.23 15.67
N LYS A 248 28.98 -7.19 14.98
CA LYS A 248 28.38 -5.84 15.06
C LYS A 248 26.95 -5.84 14.57
N GLY A 249 26.68 -6.52 13.45
CA GLY A 249 25.32 -6.69 12.90
C GLY A 249 24.40 -7.41 13.87
N TYR A 250 24.86 -8.49 14.48
CA TYR A 250 24.13 -9.21 15.51
C TYR A 250 23.79 -8.32 16.72
N ASN A 251 24.77 -7.58 17.25
CA ASN A 251 24.57 -6.68 18.37
C ASN A 251 23.59 -5.54 18.06
N ALA A 252 23.62 -4.98 16.85
CA ALA A 252 22.64 -4.00 16.40
C ALA A 252 21.23 -4.63 16.33
N LEU A 253 21.12 -5.86 15.83
CA LEU A 253 19.83 -6.57 15.72
C LEU A 253 19.19 -6.82 17.08
N ILE A 254 19.95 -7.39 18.04
CA ILE A 254 19.44 -7.66 19.40
C ILE A 254 19.05 -6.38 20.13
N THR A 255 19.76 -5.27 19.89
CA THR A 255 19.41 -3.95 20.42
C THR A 255 18.10 -3.46 19.81
N GLY A 256 17.94 -3.55 18.49
CA GLY A 256 16.73 -3.13 17.77
C GLY A 256 15.48 -3.91 18.19
N TYR A 257 15.63 -5.19 18.57
CA TYR A 257 14.53 -6.03 19.09
C TYR A 257 14.46 -6.06 20.63
N LYS A 258 15.34 -5.33 21.33
CA LYS A 258 15.39 -5.27 22.81
C LYS A 258 15.56 -6.63 23.47
N ALA A 259 16.32 -7.52 22.84
CA ALA A 259 16.60 -8.85 23.37
C ALA A 259 17.49 -8.83 24.64
N GLY A 260 18.17 -7.71 24.88
CA GLY A 260 19.14 -7.53 25.97
C GLY A 260 20.58 -7.56 25.46
N THR A 261 21.47 -6.85 26.16
CA THR A 261 22.88 -6.82 25.78
C THR A 261 23.52 -8.19 26.02
N GLY A 262 24.18 -8.72 24.99
CA GLY A 262 24.81 -10.04 25.02
C GLY A 262 23.81 -11.20 25.01
N ALA A 263 22.58 -10.98 24.52
CA ALA A 263 21.63 -12.07 24.34
C ALA A 263 22.19 -13.17 23.45
N GLU A 264 22.05 -14.40 23.88
CA GLU A 264 22.40 -15.58 23.10
C GLU A 264 21.42 -15.80 21.93
N LEU A 265 21.78 -16.63 20.95
CA LEU A 265 21.04 -16.79 19.71
C LEU A 265 19.57 -17.22 19.91
N ASP A 266 19.29 -18.08 20.87
CA ASP A 266 17.94 -18.52 21.25
C ASP A 266 17.11 -17.37 21.84
N GLN A 267 17.73 -16.53 22.67
CA GLN A 267 17.10 -15.32 23.26
C GLN A 267 16.84 -14.28 22.18
N ALA A 268 17.78 -14.08 21.27
CA ALA A 268 17.63 -13.19 20.12
C ALA A 268 16.47 -13.64 19.21
N ALA A 269 16.41 -14.91 18.89
CA ALA A 269 15.34 -15.51 18.10
C ALA A 269 13.96 -15.36 18.77
N ALA A 270 13.91 -15.55 20.09
CA ALA A 270 12.68 -15.39 20.88
C ALA A 270 12.20 -13.94 20.98
N ALA A 271 13.09 -12.96 20.89
CA ALA A 271 12.76 -11.54 20.94
C ALA A 271 12.19 -10.99 19.61
N ILE A 272 12.46 -11.66 18.49
CA ILE A 272 11.93 -11.28 17.18
C ILE A 272 10.51 -11.84 17.03
N PRO A 273 9.50 -10.99 16.68
CA PRO A 273 8.14 -11.46 16.40
C PRO A 273 8.16 -12.51 15.29
N LYS A 274 7.37 -13.57 15.43
CA LYS A 274 7.31 -14.66 14.43
C LYS A 274 6.82 -14.20 13.05
N GLU A 275 6.06 -13.13 13.02
CA GLU A 275 5.55 -12.48 11.81
C GLU A 275 6.64 -11.66 11.10
N ASP A 276 7.69 -11.25 11.83
CA ASP A 276 8.84 -10.53 11.26
C ASP A 276 9.85 -11.53 10.67
N THR A 277 9.44 -12.10 9.53
CA THR A 277 10.27 -13.07 8.81
C THR A 277 11.59 -12.48 8.32
N GLN A 278 11.64 -11.18 8.03
CA GLN A 278 12.86 -10.49 7.61
C GLN A 278 13.88 -10.41 8.76
N GLY A 279 13.43 -10.05 9.96
CA GLY A 279 14.27 -10.04 11.14
C GLY A 279 14.83 -11.42 11.50
N LEU A 280 13.99 -12.46 11.42
CA LEU A 280 14.43 -13.85 11.64
C LEU A 280 15.41 -14.32 10.57
N THR A 281 15.20 -13.97 9.31
CA THR A 281 16.13 -14.30 8.22
C THR A 281 17.48 -13.61 8.43
N LEU A 282 17.48 -12.32 8.77
CA LEU A 282 18.71 -11.59 9.03
C LEU A 282 19.50 -12.19 10.22
N LEU A 283 18.81 -12.59 11.30
CA LEU A 283 19.44 -13.27 12.43
C LEU A 283 20.12 -14.59 12.00
N LYS A 284 19.43 -15.38 11.17
CA LYS A 284 19.99 -16.62 10.61
C LYS A 284 21.23 -16.36 9.76
N GLU A 285 21.16 -15.38 8.86
CA GLU A 285 22.27 -15.01 7.99
C GLU A 285 23.49 -14.56 8.79
N LEU A 286 23.31 -13.68 9.77
CA LEU A 286 24.39 -13.19 10.62
C LEU A 286 25.08 -14.33 11.38
N ALA A 287 24.31 -15.22 12.00
CA ALA A 287 24.85 -16.36 12.76
C ALA A 287 25.57 -17.36 11.84
N TYR A 288 24.96 -17.70 10.69
CA TYR A 288 25.55 -18.63 9.73
C TYR A 288 26.84 -18.07 9.14
N ASN A 289 26.80 -16.82 8.65
CA ASN A 289 27.97 -16.19 8.01
C ASN A 289 29.13 -16.00 8.97
N LYS A 290 28.87 -15.71 10.25
CA LYS A 290 29.89 -15.70 11.29
C LYS A 290 30.55 -17.07 11.45
N ALA A 291 29.76 -18.14 11.52
CA ALA A 291 30.30 -19.51 11.64
C ALA A 291 31.17 -19.88 10.42
N VAL A 292 30.73 -19.52 9.20
CA VAL A 292 31.54 -19.68 7.99
C VAL A 292 32.86 -18.92 8.07
N CYS A 293 32.84 -17.66 8.53
CA CYS A 293 34.06 -16.86 8.69
C CYS A 293 35.04 -17.48 9.69
N LEU A 294 34.56 -18.01 10.80
CA LEU A 294 35.38 -18.73 11.79
C LEU A 294 36.03 -19.99 11.19
N GLU A 295 35.30 -20.72 10.36
CA GLU A 295 35.81 -21.87 9.65
C GLU A 295 36.97 -21.51 8.71
N TYR A 296 36.75 -20.53 7.82
CA TYR A 296 37.75 -20.07 6.86
C TYR A 296 38.95 -19.37 7.52
N SER A 297 38.79 -18.85 8.73
CA SER A 297 39.91 -18.32 9.55
C SER A 297 40.66 -19.43 10.31
N GLY A 298 40.30 -20.71 10.12
CA GLY A 298 40.95 -21.85 10.79
C GLY A 298 40.52 -22.03 12.26
N GLN A 299 39.51 -21.33 12.73
CA GLN A 299 38.96 -21.44 14.09
C GLN A 299 37.93 -22.56 14.20
N TYR A 300 38.29 -23.77 13.78
CA TYR A 300 37.39 -24.91 13.55
C TYR A 300 36.52 -25.29 14.74
N ARG A 301 37.05 -25.24 15.98
CA ARG A 301 36.24 -25.52 17.18
C ARG A 301 35.15 -24.48 17.44
N ALA A 302 35.49 -23.22 17.23
CA ALA A 302 34.52 -22.12 17.37
C ALA A 302 33.47 -22.21 16.28
N ALA A 303 33.87 -22.41 15.02
CA ALA A 303 32.96 -22.60 13.91
C ALA A 303 31.97 -23.75 14.15
N GLN A 304 32.45 -24.90 14.59
CA GLN A 304 31.58 -26.04 14.90
C GLN A 304 30.56 -25.69 15.98
N ALA A 305 30.99 -25.05 17.07
CA ALA A 305 30.09 -24.65 18.16
C ALA A 305 28.99 -23.68 17.68
N GLU A 306 29.34 -22.72 16.81
CA GLU A 306 28.37 -21.78 16.24
C GLU A 306 27.37 -22.48 15.30
N PHE A 307 27.80 -23.42 14.43
CA PHE A 307 26.89 -24.18 13.60
C PHE A 307 25.99 -25.13 14.42
N GLU A 308 26.51 -25.78 15.46
CA GLU A 308 25.70 -26.61 16.35
C GLU A 308 24.65 -25.77 17.09
N HIS A 309 25.05 -24.57 17.57
CA HIS A 309 24.10 -23.63 18.18
C HIS A 309 23.05 -23.14 17.17
N TYR A 310 23.45 -22.79 15.95
CA TYR A 310 22.55 -22.43 14.87
C TYR A 310 21.47 -23.49 14.63
N ILE A 311 21.87 -24.77 14.46
CA ILE A 311 20.90 -25.87 14.26
C ILE A 311 20.01 -26.06 15.49
N SER A 312 20.54 -25.89 16.70
CA SER A 312 19.73 -26.02 17.93
C SER A 312 18.59 -25.01 18.01
N VAL A 313 18.79 -23.81 17.47
CA VAL A 313 17.82 -22.71 17.52
C VAL A 313 16.86 -22.70 16.33
N PHE A 314 17.37 -22.94 15.12
CA PHE A 314 16.60 -22.79 13.89
C PHE A 314 16.12 -24.14 13.31
N GLY A 315 16.56 -25.27 13.87
CA GLY A 315 16.24 -26.60 13.39
C GLY A 315 17.23 -27.12 12.34
N ALA A 316 16.92 -28.27 11.77
CA ALA A 316 17.79 -28.94 10.80
C ALA A 316 18.04 -28.05 9.57
N ASP A 317 19.31 -27.92 9.22
CA ASP A 317 19.82 -27.24 8.04
C ASP A 317 20.92 -28.13 7.42
N GLU A 318 20.72 -28.58 6.17
CA GLU A 318 21.62 -29.53 5.52
C GLU A 318 23.02 -28.97 5.31
N ASN A 319 23.13 -27.65 5.00
CA ASN A 319 24.42 -27.01 4.81
C ASN A 319 25.18 -26.89 6.13
N ALA A 320 24.50 -26.37 7.18
CA ALA A 320 25.12 -26.29 8.51
C ALA A 320 25.53 -27.66 9.05
N GLN A 321 24.71 -28.71 8.81
CA GLN A 321 25.06 -30.08 9.21
C GLN A 321 26.28 -30.60 8.43
N HIS A 322 26.37 -30.31 7.13
CA HIS A 322 27.53 -30.66 6.32
C HIS A 322 28.81 -30.01 6.87
N GLU A 323 28.77 -28.74 7.22
CA GLU A 323 29.92 -28.03 7.79
C GLU A 323 30.31 -28.60 9.16
N ILE A 324 29.34 -28.94 10.02
CA ILE A 324 29.62 -29.60 11.31
C ILE A 324 30.35 -30.93 11.09
N ASP A 325 29.91 -31.75 10.14
CA ASP A 325 30.52 -33.06 9.88
C ASP A 325 31.92 -32.94 9.26
N PHE A 326 32.12 -31.90 8.39
CA PHE A 326 33.44 -31.57 7.87
C PHE A 326 34.39 -31.11 9.00
N LEU A 327 33.94 -30.17 9.86
CA LEU A 327 34.73 -29.63 10.95
C LEU A 327 35.16 -30.67 12.00
N LYS A 328 34.36 -31.71 12.23
CA LYS A 328 34.75 -32.84 13.10
C LYS A 328 36.01 -33.55 12.59
N THR A 329 36.15 -33.70 11.26
CA THR A 329 37.33 -34.35 10.67
C THR A 329 38.58 -33.50 10.82
N ARG A 330 38.48 -32.18 10.91
CA ARG A 330 39.62 -31.25 11.07
C ARG A 330 40.16 -31.14 12.48
N GLN A 331 39.43 -31.62 13.46
CA GLN A 331 39.86 -31.61 14.86
C GLN A 331 40.60 -32.87 15.28
N GLU A 332 40.53 -33.92 14.44
CA GLU A 332 41.24 -35.19 14.68
C GLU A 332 42.67 -35.19 14.12
N GLU A 333 43.05 -34.16 13.33
CA GLU A 333 44.41 -33.92 12.85
C GLU A 333 45.19 -32.98 13.80
#